data_5648ca885fde80d2670574a91085710d
#
_entry.id   5648ca885fde80d2670574a91085710d
#
_cell.length_a   1.000
_cell.length_b   1.000
_cell.length_c   1.000
_cell.angle_alpha   90.00
_cell.angle_beta   90.00
_cell.angle_gamma   90.00
#
_symmetry.space_group_name_H-M   'P 1'
#
loop_
_entity.id
_entity.type
_entity.pdbx_description
1 polymer ?
#
loop_
_entity_poly.entity_id
_entity_poly.type
_entity_poly.pdbx_seq_one_letter_code
_entity_poly.pdbx_strand_id
1 'polypeptide(L)'
;MCQSSKKDFSKKFLNESLPVESHLDHRMHDHFNAEIVTKAIENKQDAVDYLTWTFLYRRLTQNPNYYNLQGVTYRHLSYHLSELVESTLSDLEQSISISVEDEMDTLPLNLGMIAAYLLLHHDRAVQLVVESIGFWRSSSRSTFWPRSCQTS
;
A
#
# COMPACT_ATOMS: atom_id res chain seq x y z
N MET A 1 27.33 -2.79 -19.59
CA MET A 1 28.75 -2.99 -19.22
C MET A 1 28.82 -3.62 -17.83
N CYS A 2 29.60 -4.69 -17.65
CA CYS A 2 29.82 -5.31 -16.35
C CYS A 2 31.30 -5.41 -16.05
N GLN A 3 31.65 -5.46 -14.78
CA GLN A 3 33.03 -5.67 -14.32
C GLN A 3 33.54 -7.04 -14.78
N SER A 4 34.80 -7.13 -15.19
CA SER A 4 35.41 -8.38 -15.69
C SER A 4 35.27 -9.55 -14.71
N SER A 5 35.43 -9.28 -13.40
CA SER A 5 35.25 -10.27 -12.34
C SER A 5 33.81 -10.81 -12.17
N LYS A 6 32.80 -10.07 -12.65
CA LYS A 6 31.39 -10.45 -12.57
C LYS A 6 30.85 -10.98 -13.90
N LYS A 7 31.69 -11.14 -14.91
CA LYS A 7 31.29 -11.55 -16.25
C LYS A 7 30.60 -12.92 -16.28
N ASP A 8 31.15 -13.89 -15.58
CA ASP A 8 30.61 -15.25 -15.55
C ASP A 8 29.31 -15.34 -14.76
N PHE A 9 29.21 -14.59 -13.67
CA PHE A 9 27.94 -14.43 -12.94
C PHE A 9 26.87 -13.76 -13.82
N SER A 10 27.22 -12.68 -14.51
CA SER A 10 26.27 -11.97 -15.39
C SER A 10 25.83 -12.84 -16.57
N LYS A 11 26.71 -13.69 -17.11
CA LYS A 11 26.34 -14.67 -18.16
C LYS A 11 25.37 -15.72 -17.65
N LYS A 12 25.61 -16.29 -16.45
CA LYS A 12 24.68 -17.21 -15.81
C LYS A 12 23.31 -16.55 -15.57
N PHE A 13 23.31 -15.34 -15.05
CA PHE A 13 22.09 -14.57 -14.80
C PHE A 13 21.25 -14.35 -16.06
N LEU A 14 21.89 -14.13 -17.22
CA LEU A 14 21.21 -13.91 -18.50
C LEU A 14 20.72 -15.20 -19.16
N ASN A 15 21.41 -16.31 -18.94
CA ASN A 15 21.11 -17.58 -19.61
C ASN A 15 20.25 -18.53 -18.75
N GLU A 16 20.35 -18.45 -17.43
CA GLU A 16 19.52 -19.21 -16.49
C GLU A 16 18.42 -18.28 -15.96
N SER A 17 17.17 -18.67 -16.14
CA SER A 17 16.05 -17.97 -15.52
C SER A 17 16.13 -18.10 -14.01
N LEU A 18 16.69 -17.10 -13.34
CA LEU A 18 16.64 -17.03 -11.88
C LEU A 18 15.19 -16.85 -11.42
N PRO A 19 14.71 -17.64 -10.47
CA PRO A 19 13.39 -17.45 -9.92
C PRO A 19 13.37 -16.11 -9.19
N VAL A 20 12.68 -15.13 -9.78
CA VAL A 20 12.42 -13.84 -9.15
C VAL A 20 11.01 -13.92 -8.56
N GLU A 21 10.88 -13.65 -7.27
CA GLU A 21 9.59 -13.56 -6.61
C GLU A 21 9.07 -12.13 -6.58
N SER A 22 7.76 -11.97 -6.47
CA SER A 22 7.14 -10.67 -6.32
C SER A 22 7.04 -10.32 -4.84
N HIS A 23 7.46 -9.10 -4.49
CA HIS A 23 7.28 -8.54 -3.15
C HIS A 23 6.22 -7.43 -3.15
N LEU A 24 5.28 -7.51 -4.09
CA LEU A 24 4.21 -6.53 -4.20
C LEU A 24 3.28 -6.55 -2.98
N ASP A 25 3.08 -7.73 -2.38
CA ASP A 25 2.33 -7.92 -1.15
C ASP A 25 2.79 -6.99 -0.01
N HIS A 26 4.10 -6.79 0.14
CA HIS A 26 4.68 -5.89 1.14
C HIS A 26 4.55 -4.40 0.81
N ARG A 27 4.19 -4.05 -0.43
CA ARG A 27 4.07 -2.68 -0.93
C ARG A 27 2.69 -2.38 -1.50
N MET A 28 1.73 -3.23 -1.21
CA MET A 28 0.37 -3.14 -1.75
C MET A 28 -0.31 -1.82 -1.40
N HIS A 29 -0.13 -1.35 -0.16
CA HIS A 29 -0.71 -0.10 0.33
C HIS A 29 -0.32 1.11 -0.52
N ASP A 30 0.97 1.24 -0.84
CA ASP A 30 1.48 2.33 -1.66
C ASP A 30 0.88 2.29 -3.06
N HIS A 31 0.81 1.09 -3.65
CA HIS A 31 0.25 0.90 -4.99
C HIS A 31 -1.25 1.16 -5.02
N PHE A 32 -2.02 0.57 -4.11
CA PHE A 32 -3.47 0.76 -4.08
C PHE A 32 -3.84 2.21 -3.81
N ASN A 33 -3.16 2.87 -2.88
CA ASN A 33 -3.40 4.28 -2.64
C ASN A 33 -3.20 5.12 -3.92
N ALA A 34 -2.12 4.87 -4.67
CA ALA A 34 -1.86 5.58 -5.92
C ALA A 34 -2.92 5.28 -6.99
N GLU A 35 -3.32 4.02 -7.16
CA GLU A 35 -4.33 3.61 -8.16
C GLU A 35 -5.74 4.10 -7.81
N ILE A 36 -6.09 4.19 -6.52
CA ILE A 36 -7.35 4.78 -6.06
C ILE A 36 -7.35 6.30 -6.31
N VAL A 37 -6.25 6.98 -6.05
CA VAL A 37 -6.12 8.43 -6.32
C VAL A 37 -6.23 8.74 -7.82
N THR A 38 -5.70 7.88 -8.68
CA THR A 38 -5.82 8.02 -10.14
C THR A 38 -7.16 7.53 -10.70
N LYS A 39 -8.03 6.96 -9.85
CA LYS A 39 -9.30 6.34 -10.22
C LYS A 39 -9.16 5.14 -11.16
N ALA A 40 -8.06 4.42 -11.09
CA ALA A 40 -7.89 3.14 -11.75
C ALA A 40 -8.56 2.01 -10.94
N ILE A 41 -8.70 2.20 -9.63
CA ILE A 41 -9.44 1.34 -8.71
C ILE A 41 -10.54 2.20 -8.08
N GLU A 42 -11.80 1.90 -8.39
CA GLU A 42 -12.95 2.59 -7.83
C GLU A 42 -13.70 1.72 -6.81
N ASN A 43 -13.55 0.39 -6.92
CA ASN A 43 -14.22 -0.55 -6.03
C ASN A 43 -13.33 -1.75 -5.69
N LYS A 44 -13.77 -2.58 -4.71
CA LYS A 44 -13.05 -3.80 -4.29
C LYS A 44 -12.83 -4.78 -5.44
N GLN A 45 -13.79 -4.91 -6.37
CA GLN A 45 -13.67 -5.83 -7.49
C GLN A 45 -12.57 -5.38 -8.46
N ASP A 46 -12.51 -4.08 -8.75
CA ASP A 46 -11.44 -3.52 -9.59
C ASP A 46 -10.06 -3.79 -8.99
N ALA A 47 -9.95 -3.71 -7.65
CA ALA A 47 -8.69 -4.00 -6.96
C ALA A 47 -8.28 -5.47 -7.11
N VAL A 48 -9.22 -6.41 -7.02
CA VAL A 48 -8.94 -7.85 -7.28
C VAL A 48 -8.56 -8.07 -8.74
N ASP A 49 -9.29 -7.47 -9.67
CA ASP A 49 -9.01 -7.58 -11.09
C ASP A 49 -7.64 -6.97 -11.43
N TYR A 50 -7.30 -5.83 -10.86
CA TYR A 50 -5.98 -5.21 -10.98
C TYR A 50 -4.85 -6.17 -10.59
N LEU A 51 -4.99 -6.88 -9.46
CA LEU A 51 -4.00 -7.85 -9.02
C LEU A 51 -3.79 -9.01 -10.00
N THR A 52 -4.84 -9.44 -10.72
CA THR A 52 -4.72 -10.53 -11.71
C THR A 52 -3.79 -10.18 -12.87
N TRP A 53 -3.59 -8.91 -13.17
CA TRP A 53 -2.70 -8.42 -14.22
C TRP A 53 -1.26 -8.25 -13.75
N THR A 54 -1.00 -8.36 -12.44
CA THR A 54 0.33 -8.16 -11.87
C THR A 54 1.22 -9.39 -11.98
N PHE A 55 2.53 -9.17 -11.84
CA PHE A 55 3.50 -10.26 -11.76
C PHE A 55 3.28 -11.13 -10.51
N LEU A 56 2.74 -10.56 -9.43
CA LEU A 56 2.39 -11.29 -8.21
C LEU A 56 1.47 -12.47 -8.53
N TYR A 57 0.38 -12.25 -9.28
CA TYR A 57 -0.55 -13.32 -9.64
C TYR A 57 0.12 -14.49 -10.38
N ARG A 58 1.03 -14.16 -11.31
CA ARG A 58 1.79 -15.19 -12.02
C ARG A 58 2.70 -15.99 -11.08
N ARG A 59 3.29 -15.34 -10.09
CA ARG A 59 4.15 -16.02 -9.12
C ARG A 59 3.35 -16.84 -8.12
N LEU A 60 2.19 -16.36 -7.67
CA LEU A 60 1.25 -17.12 -6.83
C LEU A 60 0.87 -18.46 -7.46
N THR A 61 0.67 -18.49 -8.78
CA THR A 61 0.34 -19.73 -9.51
C THR A 61 1.53 -20.65 -9.71
N GLN A 62 2.74 -20.12 -9.83
CA GLN A 62 3.96 -20.89 -10.10
C GLN A 62 4.66 -21.39 -8.84
N ASN A 63 4.63 -20.60 -7.76
CA ASN A 63 5.30 -20.91 -6.51
C ASN A 63 4.40 -20.65 -5.29
N PRO A 64 3.28 -21.38 -5.13
CA PRO A 64 2.31 -21.12 -4.08
C PRO A 64 2.90 -21.28 -2.68
N ASN A 65 3.88 -22.15 -2.50
CA ASN A 65 4.51 -22.39 -1.20
C ASN A 65 5.26 -21.17 -0.65
N TYR A 66 5.80 -20.36 -1.53
CA TYR A 66 6.49 -19.12 -1.15
C TYR A 66 5.54 -18.10 -0.50
N TYR A 67 4.30 -18.07 -0.98
CA TYR A 67 3.24 -17.17 -0.52
C TYR A 67 2.29 -17.82 0.50
N ASN A 68 2.68 -18.95 1.10
CA ASN A 68 1.87 -19.69 2.07
C ASN A 68 0.49 -20.13 1.55
N LEU A 69 0.33 -20.30 0.24
CA LEU A 69 -0.90 -20.78 -0.36
C LEU A 69 -1.02 -22.30 -0.20
N GLN A 70 -2.15 -22.75 0.34
CA GLN A 70 -2.43 -24.16 0.56
C GLN A 70 -2.86 -24.92 -0.72
N GLY A 71 -3.01 -24.24 -1.85
CA GLY A 71 -3.41 -24.84 -3.13
C GLY A 71 -3.44 -23.84 -4.27
N VAL A 72 -3.37 -24.34 -5.51
CA VAL A 72 -3.34 -23.54 -6.76
C VAL A 72 -4.70 -23.54 -7.46
N THR A 73 -5.75 -24.02 -6.79
CA THR A 73 -7.10 -24.02 -7.37
C THR A 73 -7.58 -22.57 -7.50
N TYR A 74 -8.31 -22.28 -8.59
CA TYR A 74 -8.90 -20.97 -8.84
C TYR A 74 -9.60 -20.37 -7.60
N ARG A 75 -10.32 -21.19 -6.86
CA ARG A 75 -10.98 -20.79 -5.60
C ARG A 75 -10.00 -20.31 -4.53
N HIS A 76 -8.90 -21.03 -4.33
CA HIS A 76 -7.90 -20.64 -3.33
C HIS A 76 -7.20 -19.34 -3.71
N LEU A 77 -6.89 -19.18 -4.99
CA LEU A 77 -6.28 -17.95 -5.50
C LEU A 77 -7.23 -16.75 -5.37
N SER A 78 -8.49 -16.91 -5.78
CA SER A 78 -9.50 -15.86 -5.67
C SER A 78 -9.73 -15.46 -4.21
N TYR A 79 -9.83 -16.45 -3.32
CA TYR A 79 -9.99 -16.18 -1.88
C TYR A 79 -8.79 -15.42 -1.31
N HIS A 80 -7.58 -15.88 -1.60
CA HIS A 80 -6.37 -15.23 -1.13
C HIS A 80 -6.22 -13.79 -1.65
N LEU A 81 -6.53 -13.55 -2.93
CA LEU A 81 -6.52 -12.20 -3.49
C LEU A 81 -7.57 -11.30 -2.83
N SER A 82 -8.77 -11.81 -2.60
CA SER A 82 -9.83 -11.05 -1.92
C SER A 82 -9.44 -10.71 -0.49
N GLU A 83 -8.86 -11.66 0.25
CA GLU A 83 -8.35 -11.45 1.61
C GLU A 83 -7.23 -10.40 1.64
N LEU A 84 -6.29 -10.47 0.69
CA LEU A 84 -5.20 -9.52 0.57
C LEU A 84 -5.71 -8.10 0.25
N VAL A 85 -6.66 -7.98 -0.67
CA VAL A 85 -7.31 -6.71 -1.02
C VAL A 85 -8.06 -6.15 0.18
N GLU A 86 -8.86 -6.97 0.86
CA GLU A 86 -9.66 -6.54 2.00
C GLU A 86 -8.80 -6.06 3.16
N SER A 87 -7.75 -6.80 3.48
CA SER A 87 -6.77 -6.39 4.50
C SER A 87 -6.11 -5.05 4.13
N THR A 88 -5.66 -4.91 2.88
CA THR A 88 -5.00 -3.68 2.42
C THR A 88 -5.93 -2.47 2.42
N LEU A 89 -7.17 -2.64 1.97
CA LEU A 89 -8.16 -1.55 1.98
C LEU A 89 -8.56 -1.15 3.41
N SER A 90 -8.70 -2.12 4.30
CA SER A 90 -8.96 -1.85 5.72
C SER A 90 -7.81 -1.06 6.38
N ASP A 91 -6.58 -1.41 6.09
CA ASP A 91 -5.41 -0.67 6.60
C ASP A 91 -5.34 0.75 6.02
N LEU A 92 -5.66 0.92 4.72
CA LEU A 92 -5.73 2.24 4.09
C LEU A 92 -6.85 3.11 4.66
N GLU A 93 -8.00 2.53 4.99
CA GLU A 93 -9.10 3.21 5.65
C GLU A 93 -8.71 3.61 7.09
N GLN A 94 -8.12 2.70 7.85
CA GLN A 94 -7.66 2.97 9.21
C GLN A 94 -6.62 4.08 9.27
N SER A 95 -5.79 4.19 8.24
CA SER A 95 -4.80 5.26 8.09
C SER A 95 -5.37 6.57 7.54
N ILE A 96 -6.69 6.65 7.32
CA ILE A 96 -7.38 7.84 6.80
C ILE A 96 -6.84 8.25 5.41
N SER A 97 -6.37 7.31 4.62
CA SER A 97 -5.92 7.55 3.26
C SER A 97 -7.05 7.44 2.25
N ILE A 98 -8.00 6.55 2.51
CA ILE A 98 -9.19 6.33 1.71
C ILE A 98 -10.45 6.29 2.60
N SER A 99 -11.63 6.42 2.00
CA SER A 99 -12.92 6.11 2.59
C SER A 99 -13.56 4.99 1.80
N VAL A 100 -14.15 4.02 2.47
CA VAL A 100 -14.91 2.94 1.84
C VAL A 100 -16.39 3.24 2.06
N GLU A 101 -17.12 3.46 0.98
CA GLU A 101 -18.57 3.69 1.00
C GLU A 101 -19.30 2.44 0.55
N ASP A 102 -20.46 2.16 1.15
CA ASP A 102 -21.34 1.02 0.83
C ASP A 102 -20.61 -0.35 0.75
N GLU A 103 -19.54 -0.53 1.56
CA GLU A 103 -18.69 -1.73 1.62
C GLU A 103 -17.98 -2.11 0.30
N MET A 104 -18.14 -1.35 -0.76
CA MET A 104 -17.64 -1.66 -2.10
C MET A 104 -16.83 -0.54 -2.74
N ASP A 105 -17.31 0.69 -2.68
CA ASP A 105 -16.72 1.82 -3.38
C ASP A 105 -15.61 2.49 -2.56
N THR A 106 -14.52 2.82 -3.23
CA THR A 106 -13.34 3.43 -2.61
C THR A 106 -13.15 4.87 -3.08
N LEU A 107 -13.04 5.79 -2.12
CA LEU A 107 -12.80 7.21 -2.41
C LEU A 107 -11.49 7.67 -1.77
N PRO A 108 -10.62 8.38 -2.52
CA PRO A 108 -9.39 8.91 -1.96
C PRO A 108 -9.66 10.10 -1.04
N LEU A 109 -9.04 10.09 0.13
CA LEU A 109 -9.04 11.22 1.06
C LEU A 109 -7.83 12.12 0.83
N ASN A 110 -7.85 13.33 1.39
CA ASN A 110 -6.78 14.31 1.22
C ASN A 110 -5.39 13.75 1.60
N LEU A 111 -5.31 12.93 2.65
CA LEU A 111 -4.06 12.31 3.09
C LEU A 111 -3.52 11.31 2.06
N GLY A 112 -4.39 10.47 1.52
CA GLY A 112 -4.03 9.53 0.45
C GLY A 112 -3.54 10.23 -0.80
N MET A 113 -4.19 11.33 -1.19
CA MET A 113 -3.73 12.15 -2.32
C MET A 113 -2.35 12.74 -2.08
N ILE A 114 -2.10 13.33 -0.90
CA ILE A 114 -0.79 13.88 -0.55
C ILE A 114 0.28 12.79 -0.55
N ALA A 115 -0.01 11.62 0.04
CA ALA A 115 0.92 10.49 0.07
C ALA A 115 1.27 10.00 -1.34
N ALA A 116 0.28 9.86 -2.21
CA ALA A 116 0.47 9.45 -3.60
C ALA A 116 1.33 10.45 -4.39
N TYR A 117 1.03 11.75 -4.26
CA TYR A 117 1.79 12.80 -4.97
C TYR A 117 3.21 12.97 -4.48
N LEU A 118 3.48 12.77 -3.19
CA LEU A 118 4.81 12.90 -2.62
C LEU A 118 5.66 11.64 -2.78
N LEU A 119 5.11 10.56 -3.35
CA LEU A 119 5.78 9.26 -3.48
C LEU A 119 6.34 8.73 -2.15
N LEU A 120 5.71 9.12 -1.06
CA LEU A 120 6.09 8.65 0.27
C LEU A 120 5.43 7.29 0.52
N HIS A 121 6.14 6.46 1.25
CA HIS A 121 5.53 5.25 1.77
C HIS A 121 4.31 5.63 2.61
N HIS A 122 3.20 4.97 2.33
CA HIS A 122 1.94 5.19 2.99
C HIS A 122 2.09 5.29 4.52
N ASP A 123 2.74 4.32 5.16
CA ASP A 123 2.95 4.30 6.60
C ASP A 123 3.71 5.52 7.13
N ARG A 124 4.71 5.99 6.40
CA ARG A 124 5.50 7.18 6.79
C ARG A 124 4.75 8.47 6.60
N ALA A 125 4.00 8.61 5.51
CA ALA A 125 3.21 9.82 5.24
C ALA A 125 2.12 9.97 6.31
N VAL A 126 1.38 8.90 6.60
CA VAL A 126 0.33 8.89 7.62
C VAL A 126 0.91 9.14 9.00
N GLN A 127 2.03 8.50 9.34
CA GLN A 127 2.67 8.70 10.63
C GLN A 127 3.10 10.14 10.85
N LEU A 128 3.73 10.78 9.86
CA LEU A 128 4.11 12.19 9.92
C LEU A 128 2.92 13.12 10.08
N VAL A 129 1.80 12.85 9.40
CA VAL A 129 0.61 13.69 9.51
C VAL A 129 -0.10 13.46 10.84
N VAL A 130 -0.24 12.22 11.28
CA VAL A 130 -0.83 11.90 12.61
C VAL A 130 -0.01 12.51 13.74
N GLU A 131 1.31 12.44 13.66
CA GLU A 131 2.21 13.10 14.62
C GLU A 131 2.06 14.62 14.58
N SER A 132 1.93 15.21 13.39
CA SER A 132 1.70 16.65 13.22
C SER A 132 0.36 17.07 13.82
N ILE A 133 -0.72 16.33 13.57
CA ILE A 133 -2.03 16.59 14.14
C ILE A 133 -2.02 16.36 15.67
N GLY A 134 -1.34 15.31 16.13
CA GLY A 134 -1.15 15.03 17.55
C GLY A 134 -0.39 16.15 18.26
N PHE A 135 0.63 16.69 17.63
CA PHE A 135 1.38 17.84 18.13
C PHE A 135 0.51 19.10 18.24
N TRP A 136 -0.27 19.41 17.20
CA TRP A 136 -1.22 20.54 17.21
C TRP A 136 -2.31 20.38 18.27
N ARG A 137 -2.83 19.15 18.44
CA ARG A 137 -3.85 18.86 19.47
C ARG A 137 -3.28 18.92 20.88
N SER A 138 -2.03 18.56 21.07
CA SER A 138 -1.32 18.68 22.35
C SER A 138 -0.96 20.14 22.64
N SER A 139 -0.53 20.88 21.64
CA SER A 139 -0.18 22.29 21.74
C SER A 139 -1.38 23.19 22.01
N SER A 140 -2.56 22.83 21.49
CA SER A 140 -3.80 23.58 21.76
C SER A 140 -4.38 23.33 23.15
N ARG A 141 -3.90 22.32 23.89
CA ARG A 141 -4.27 22.12 25.31
C ARG A 141 -3.36 22.81 26.32
N SER A 142 -2.20 23.24 25.89
CA SER A 142 -1.38 24.10 26.72
C SER A 142 -1.84 25.54 26.49
N THR A 143 -2.83 25.94 27.28
CA THR A 143 -3.32 27.30 27.46
C THR A 143 -2.16 28.27 27.62
N PHE A 144 -1.79 28.92 26.55
CA PHE A 144 -1.06 30.18 26.65
C PHE A 144 -2.03 31.34 26.30
N TRP A 145 -3.03 31.55 27.20
CA TRP A 145 -3.67 32.83 27.34
C TRP A 145 -3.03 33.53 28.53
N PRO A 146 -2.31 34.64 28.35
CA PRO A 146 -1.92 35.45 29.46
C PRO A 146 -3.21 36.03 30.11
N ARG A 147 -3.45 35.65 31.34
CA ARG A 147 -4.42 36.35 32.20
C ARG A 147 -3.87 37.74 32.50
N SER A 148 -4.19 38.68 31.67
CA SER A 148 -3.95 40.10 31.99
C SER A 148 -4.84 40.97 31.11
N CYS A 149 -6.13 41.04 31.48
CA CYS A 149 -7.02 42.18 31.26
C CYS A 149 -8.36 41.88 31.96
N GLN A 150 -8.29 41.80 33.28
CA GLN A 150 -9.44 42.05 34.13
C GLN A 150 -8.98 43.01 35.19
N THR A 151 -9.09 44.31 34.93
CA THR A 151 -9.33 45.37 35.91
C THR A 151 -9.71 46.65 35.16
N SER A 152 -10.88 47.08 35.39
CA SER A 152 -11.47 48.39 35.55
C SER A 152 -12.70 48.56 34.76
#